data_1baf8c6040f0efdd0e23af5087350471
#
_entry.id   1baf8c6040f0efdd0e23af5087350471
#
_cell.length_a   1.000
_cell.length_b   1.000
_cell.length_c   1.000
_cell.angle_alpha   90.00
_cell.angle_beta   90.00
_cell.angle_gamma   90.00
#
_symmetry.space_group_name_H-M   'P 1'
#
loop_
_entity.id
_entity.type
_entity.pdbx_description
1 polymer ?
#
loop_
_entity_poly.entity_id
_entity_poly.type
_entity_poly.pdbx_seq_one_letter_code
_entity_poly.pdbx_strand_id
1 'polypeptide(L)'
;MEANPRIPLEELRLRVVTDHERWPAGGGSLSVGVSSFGMGGSNCHVVVCPPPRVVAADDASTVPAPVRAGAGVGLAWVVSARTEVALRAQAARLGSYLVERSGLGAADVGFSLATGRAGLEHRGVVVGVDREQLLGGLAGLATGSATPGVVTGRVASEGKTAFVFAGQGGQWPAMAVALWDCSPVFAAQMRAXGQALAPYVGWSLEEVVRGGDEWWLSRVEVVQPALFAVMVSLDGGGAA
;
A
#
# COMPACT_ATOMS: atom_id res chain seq x y z
N MET A 1 45.55 1.63 10.99
CA MET A 1 45.25 2.64 12.06
C MET A 1 45.77 2.06 13.36
N GLU A 2 46.53 2.84 14.10
CA GLU A 2 47.13 2.41 15.36
C GLU A 2 46.28 2.90 16.53
N ALA A 3 46.02 2.00 17.50
CA ALA A 3 45.20 2.37 18.65
C ALA A 3 45.91 3.36 19.56
N ASN A 4 45.17 4.26 20.21
CA ASN A 4 45.72 5.24 21.11
C ASN A 4 46.40 4.55 22.31
N PRO A 5 47.72 4.71 22.50
CA PRO A 5 48.44 3.99 23.57
C PRO A 5 48.03 4.40 24.99
N ARG A 6 47.28 5.49 25.16
CA ARG A 6 46.77 5.92 26.47
C ARG A 6 45.50 5.21 26.90
N ILE A 7 44.93 4.40 26.02
CA ILE A 7 43.73 3.62 26.36
C ILE A 7 44.16 2.19 26.69
N PRO A 8 43.98 1.73 27.95
CA PRO A 8 44.38 0.36 28.33
C PRO A 8 43.37 -0.66 27.85
N LEU A 9 43.37 -0.92 26.54
CA LEU A 9 42.36 -1.76 25.86
C LEU A 9 42.28 -3.17 26.44
N GLU A 10 43.44 -3.75 26.78
CA GLU A 10 43.47 -5.10 27.35
C GLU A 10 42.79 -5.18 28.72
N GLU A 11 43.10 -4.22 29.62
CA GLU A 11 42.49 -4.15 30.95
C GLU A 11 40.98 -3.92 30.85
N LEU A 12 40.58 -3.12 29.89
CA LEU A 12 39.16 -2.81 29.64
C LEU A 12 38.44 -3.90 28.87
N ARG A 13 39.16 -4.95 28.41
CA ARG A 13 38.63 -6.01 27.55
C ARG A 13 37.96 -5.47 26.28
N LEU A 14 38.58 -4.42 25.70
CA LEU A 14 38.10 -3.80 24.49
C LEU A 14 38.97 -4.15 23.30
N ARG A 15 38.35 -4.29 22.15
CA ARG A 15 39.05 -4.52 20.88
C ARG A 15 38.58 -3.50 19.86
N VAL A 16 39.54 -2.82 19.24
CA VAL A 16 39.24 -1.90 18.14
C VAL A 16 39.02 -2.73 16.86
N VAL A 17 37.88 -2.58 16.25
CA VAL A 17 37.54 -3.22 14.96
C VAL A 17 38.11 -2.35 13.85
N THR A 18 39.09 -2.84 13.12
CA THR A 18 39.80 -2.12 12.05
C THR A 18 39.35 -2.53 10.66
N ASP A 19 38.72 -3.70 10.55
CA ASP A 19 38.28 -4.28 9.29
C ASP A 19 36.82 -4.69 9.38
N HIS A 20 36.18 -4.85 8.24
CA HIS A 20 34.80 -5.31 8.20
C HIS A 20 34.68 -6.74 8.73
N GLU A 21 33.91 -6.92 9.78
CA GLU A 21 33.65 -8.21 10.41
C GLU A 21 32.18 -8.56 10.37
N ARG A 22 31.91 -9.84 10.29
CA ARG A 22 30.52 -10.32 10.43
C ARG A 22 30.04 -10.09 11.86
N TRP A 23 28.79 -9.71 11.99
CA TRP A 23 28.16 -9.57 13.29
C TRP A 23 28.21 -10.91 14.04
N PRO A 24 28.60 -10.91 15.32
CA PRO A 24 28.70 -12.19 16.07
C PRO A 24 27.40 -12.97 16.06
N ALA A 25 27.49 -14.23 15.67
CA ALA A 25 26.33 -15.15 15.66
C ALA A 25 26.10 -15.68 17.08
N GLY A 26 25.54 -14.83 17.92
CA GLY A 26 25.15 -15.19 19.29
C GLY A 26 23.65 -15.40 19.41
N GLY A 27 23.25 -16.33 20.25
CA GLY A 27 21.84 -16.68 20.45
C GLY A 27 21.01 -15.65 21.22
N GLY A 28 21.54 -14.48 21.51
CA GLY A 28 20.85 -13.42 22.24
C GLY A 28 20.52 -12.21 21.39
N SER A 29 19.70 -11.31 21.94
CA SER A 29 19.42 -10.03 21.33
C SER A 29 20.68 -9.16 21.40
N LEU A 30 21.30 -8.90 20.26
CA LEU A 30 22.49 -8.05 20.18
C LEU A 30 22.06 -6.59 20.12
N SER A 31 22.66 -5.77 20.96
CA SER A 31 22.44 -4.33 20.96
C SER A 31 23.75 -3.58 20.69
N VAL A 32 23.69 -2.50 19.97
CA VAL A 32 24.83 -1.66 19.65
C VAL A 32 24.63 -0.27 20.25
N GLY A 33 25.63 0.17 21.01
CA GLY A 33 25.69 1.56 21.50
C GLY A 33 26.45 2.43 20.49
N VAL A 34 25.87 3.55 20.14
CA VAL A 34 26.54 4.58 19.32
C VAL A 34 26.61 5.85 20.15
N SER A 35 27.84 6.28 20.47
CA SER A 35 28.09 7.50 21.25
C SER A 35 28.71 8.57 20.38
N SER A 36 28.24 9.78 20.54
CA SER A 36 28.83 10.97 19.92
C SER A 36 29.01 12.05 21.00
N PHE A 37 30.20 12.59 21.08
CA PHE A 37 30.56 13.63 22.06
C PHE A 37 31.01 14.89 21.31
N GLY A 38 30.15 15.90 21.27
CA GLY A 38 30.43 17.14 20.58
C GLY A 38 31.34 18.05 21.41
N MET A 39 32.29 18.68 20.78
CA MET A 39 33.20 19.64 21.43
C MET A 39 32.45 20.82 22.06
N GLY A 40 31.26 21.15 21.51
CA GLY A 40 30.39 22.20 22.07
C GLY A 40 29.53 21.74 23.26
N GLY A 41 29.71 20.51 23.76
CA GLY A 41 29.03 20.00 24.93
C GLY A 41 27.76 19.19 24.62
N SER A 42 27.35 19.07 23.37
CA SER A 42 26.20 18.25 22.98
C SER A 42 26.63 16.79 22.89
N ASN A 43 26.10 15.96 23.76
CA ASN A 43 26.42 14.53 23.82
C ASN A 43 25.18 13.71 23.49
N CYS A 44 25.37 12.61 22.79
CA CYS A 44 24.30 11.69 22.41
C CYS A 44 24.75 10.24 22.57
N HIS A 45 23.86 9.40 23.06
CA HIS A 45 24.07 7.97 23.09
C HIS A 45 22.81 7.28 22.59
N VAL A 46 22.93 6.48 21.56
CA VAL A 46 21.80 5.74 20.95
C VAL A 46 22.08 4.25 21.07
N VAL A 47 21.10 3.50 21.53
CA VAL A 47 21.14 2.04 21.54
C VAL A 47 20.32 1.53 20.36
N VAL A 48 20.96 0.81 19.47
CA VAL A 48 20.32 0.20 18.30
C VAL A 48 20.15 -1.29 18.58
N CYS A 49 18.93 -1.75 18.52
CA CYS A 49 18.57 -3.16 18.75
C CYS A 49 17.98 -3.76 17.46
N PRO A 50 18.04 -5.09 17.31
CA PRO A 50 17.27 -5.73 16.24
C PRO A 50 15.77 -5.40 16.39
N PRO A 51 15.03 -5.38 15.29
CA PRO A 51 13.59 -5.16 15.39
C PRO A 51 12.94 -6.27 16.26
N PRO A 52 11.86 -5.96 16.97
CA PRO A 52 11.12 -6.99 17.69
C PRO A 52 10.75 -8.13 16.75
N ARG A 53 10.89 -9.36 17.22
CA ARG A 53 10.37 -10.49 16.46
C ARG A 53 8.87 -10.33 16.34
N VAL A 54 8.40 -10.18 15.11
CA VAL A 54 6.96 -10.23 14.84
C VAL A 54 6.56 -11.70 15.07
N VAL A 55 6.07 -12.00 16.25
CA VAL A 55 5.38 -13.25 16.47
C VAL A 55 4.10 -13.11 15.64
N ALA A 56 3.92 -13.97 14.66
CA ALA A 56 2.65 -14.01 13.95
C ALA A 56 1.55 -14.12 15.00
N ALA A 57 0.74 -13.09 15.12
CA ALA A 57 -0.37 -13.13 16.06
C ALA A 57 -1.33 -14.21 15.58
N ASP A 58 -1.47 -15.26 16.35
CA ASP A 58 -2.49 -16.29 16.10
C ASP A 58 -3.92 -15.71 16.26
N ASP A 59 -4.00 -14.45 16.65
CA ASP A 59 -5.28 -13.75 16.87
C ASP A 59 -5.55 -12.81 15.69
N ALA A 60 -5.82 -13.41 14.54
CA ALA A 60 -6.18 -12.70 13.30
C ALA A 60 -7.61 -12.13 13.31
N SER A 61 -8.25 -12.04 14.50
CA SER A 61 -9.68 -11.73 14.54
C SER A 61 -10.03 -10.23 14.54
N THR A 62 -9.04 -9.34 14.52
CA THR A 62 -9.33 -7.89 14.55
C THR A 62 -8.81 -7.10 13.34
N VAL A 63 -8.01 -7.73 12.48
CA VAL A 63 -7.58 -7.08 11.24
C VAL A 63 -8.59 -7.44 10.14
N PRO A 64 -9.19 -6.46 9.46
CA PRO A 64 -10.04 -6.78 8.30
C PRO A 64 -9.28 -7.71 7.37
N ALA A 65 -9.94 -8.78 6.95
CA ALA A 65 -9.31 -9.72 6.04
C ALA A 65 -8.76 -8.95 4.82
N PRO A 66 -7.48 -9.14 4.48
CA PRO A 66 -6.91 -8.39 3.37
C PRO A 66 -7.70 -8.68 2.09
N VAL A 67 -7.89 -7.64 1.30
CA VAL A 67 -8.46 -7.82 -0.05
C VAL A 67 -7.57 -8.84 -0.75
N ARG A 68 -8.12 -10.00 -1.03
CA ARG A 68 -7.37 -11.03 -1.75
C ARG A 68 -7.11 -10.52 -3.16
N ALA A 69 -5.84 -10.40 -3.51
CA ALA A 69 -5.46 -10.11 -4.89
C ALA A 69 -5.86 -11.32 -5.74
N GLY A 70 -7.13 -11.36 -6.12
CA GLY A 70 -7.65 -12.31 -7.08
C GLY A 70 -7.24 -11.90 -8.49
N ALA A 71 -7.35 -12.81 -9.42
CA ALA A 71 -7.09 -12.50 -10.81
C ALA A 71 -7.97 -11.32 -11.25
N GLY A 72 -7.37 -10.24 -11.69
CA GLY A 72 -8.07 -9.05 -12.16
C GLY A 72 -8.17 -7.89 -11.16
N VAL A 73 -7.74 -8.07 -9.90
CA VAL A 73 -7.70 -6.94 -8.95
C VAL A 73 -6.42 -6.15 -9.18
N GLY A 74 -6.57 -4.89 -9.51
CA GLY A 74 -5.43 -4.00 -9.71
C GLY A 74 -4.66 -3.73 -8.42
N LEU A 75 -3.34 -3.83 -8.50
CA LEU A 75 -2.43 -3.43 -7.43
C LEU A 75 -1.99 -1.99 -7.66
N ALA A 76 -1.75 -1.25 -6.59
CA ALA A 76 -1.28 0.12 -6.68
C ALA A 76 0.13 0.25 -6.07
N TRP A 77 1.07 0.84 -6.82
CA TRP A 77 2.39 1.24 -6.33
C TRP A 77 2.42 2.76 -6.22
N VAL A 78 2.59 3.25 -4.99
CA VAL A 78 2.57 4.69 -4.69
C VAL A 78 4.01 5.17 -4.54
N VAL A 79 4.36 6.22 -5.28
CA VAL A 79 5.69 6.85 -5.21
C VAL A 79 5.50 8.34 -4.93
N SER A 80 6.32 8.92 -4.08
CA SER A 80 6.24 10.36 -3.81
C SER A 80 7.62 11.00 -3.67
N ALA A 81 7.67 12.31 -3.87
CA ALA A 81 8.90 13.09 -3.76
C ALA A 81 8.57 14.57 -3.51
N ARG A 82 9.60 15.36 -3.18
CA ARG A 82 9.45 16.81 -2.96
C ARG A 82 9.29 17.60 -4.25
N THR A 83 9.81 17.07 -5.36
CA THR A 83 9.70 17.71 -6.67
C THR A 83 9.35 16.69 -7.74
N GLU A 84 8.84 17.15 -8.86
CA GLU A 84 8.53 16.29 -10.01
C GLU A 84 9.78 15.57 -10.53
N VAL A 85 10.90 16.27 -10.62
CA VAL A 85 12.18 15.67 -11.06
C VAL A 85 12.60 14.54 -10.12
N ALA A 86 12.48 14.76 -8.80
CA ALA A 86 12.80 13.74 -7.80
C ALA A 86 11.80 12.57 -7.86
N LEU A 87 10.52 12.82 -8.19
CA LEU A 87 9.52 11.76 -8.37
C LEU A 87 9.90 10.84 -9.53
N ARG A 88 10.26 11.42 -10.67
CA ARG A 88 10.72 10.66 -11.85
C ARG A 88 11.99 9.85 -11.54
N ALA A 89 12.95 10.46 -10.86
CA ALA A 89 14.17 9.78 -10.45
C ALA A 89 13.90 8.63 -9.47
N GLN A 90 12.96 8.82 -8.56
CA GLN A 90 12.55 7.78 -7.61
C GLN A 90 11.88 6.60 -8.32
N ALA A 91 11.02 6.89 -9.30
CA ALA A 91 10.38 5.85 -10.12
C ALA A 91 11.42 5.04 -10.91
N ALA A 92 12.41 5.72 -11.51
CA ALA A 92 13.49 5.06 -12.24
C ALA A 92 14.30 4.13 -11.32
N ARG A 93 14.71 4.63 -10.14
CA ARG A 93 15.47 3.82 -9.17
C ARG A 93 14.68 2.61 -8.69
N LEU A 94 13.40 2.81 -8.40
CA LEU A 94 12.52 1.72 -7.95
C LEU A 94 12.38 0.67 -9.07
N GLY A 95 12.18 1.11 -10.31
CA GLY A 95 12.09 0.22 -11.46
C GLY A 95 13.35 -0.64 -11.61
N SER A 96 14.53 -0.04 -11.60
CA SER A 96 15.81 -0.76 -11.67
C SER A 96 15.98 -1.75 -10.52
N TYR A 97 15.69 -1.31 -9.29
CA TYR A 97 15.76 -2.16 -8.10
C TYR A 97 14.87 -3.41 -8.23
N LEU A 98 13.66 -3.23 -8.74
CA LEU A 98 12.70 -4.34 -8.87
C LEU A 98 13.08 -5.28 -10.03
N VAL A 99 13.62 -4.76 -11.11
CA VAL A 99 14.12 -5.60 -12.23
C VAL A 99 15.22 -6.55 -11.72
N GLU A 100 16.15 -6.04 -10.91
CA GLU A 100 17.22 -6.85 -10.32
C GLU A 100 16.71 -7.88 -9.30
N ARG A 101 15.51 -7.67 -8.74
CA ARG A 101 14.94 -8.51 -7.67
C ARG A 101 13.58 -9.07 -8.08
N SER A 102 13.61 -9.93 -9.08
CA SER A 102 12.40 -10.53 -9.66
C SER A 102 11.56 -11.35 -8.67
N GLY A 103 12.18 -11.83 -7.58
CA GLY A 103 11.48 -12.62 -6.55
C GLY A 103 10.59 -11.82 -5.60
N LEU A 104 10.63 -10.47 -5.64
CA LEU A 104 9.76 -9.66 -4.76
C LEU A 104 8.32 -9.67 -5.28
N GLY A 105 7.38 -10.01 -4.42
CA GLY A 105 5.94 -10.01 -4.75
C GLY A 105 5.42 -8.60 -5.04
N ALA A 106 4.62 -8.45 -6.08
CA ALA A 106 4.07 -7.13 -6.45
C ALA A 106 3.20 -6.52 -5.35
N ALA A 107 2.44 -7.35 -4.63
CA ALA A 107 1.61 -6.91 -3.50
C ALA A 107 2.48 -6.44 -2.32
N ASP A 108 3.56 -7.19 -2.01
CA ASP A 108 4.48 -6.83 -0.92
C ASP A 108 5.21 -5.51 -1.19
N VAL A 109 5.56 -5.28 -2.45
CA VAL A 109 6.13 -4.00 -2.89
C VAL A 109 5.12 -2.88 -2.67
N GLY A 110 3.87 -3.06 -3.13
CA GLY A 110 2.79 -2.09 -2.94
C GLY A 110 2.56 -1.76 -1.48
N PHE A 111 2.47 -2.77 -0.64
CA PHE A 111 2.31 -2.63 0.81
C PHE A 111 3.48 -1.83 1.41
N SER A 112 4.71 -2.20 1.06
CA SER A 112 5.90 -1.51 1.56
C SER A 112 5.97 -0.05 1.15
N LEU A 113 5.55 0.26 -0.09
CA LEU A 113 5.50 1.64 -0.58
C LEU A 113 4.43 2.46 0.13
N ALA A 114 3.27 1.85 0.41
CA ALA A 114 2.15 2.54 1.04
C ALA A 114 2.39 2.80 2.54
N THR A 115 3.03 1.85 3.24
CA THR A 115 3.18 1.92 4.70
C THR A 115 4.55 2.38 5.17
N GLY A 116 5.59 2.12 4.37
CA GLY A 116 6.99 2.36 4.77
C GLY A 116 7.62 3.62 4.20
N ARG A 117 6.88 4.44 3.44
CA ARG A 117 7.43 5.64 2.79
C ARG A 117 6.65 6.89 3.19
N ALA A 118 7.37 8.00 3.30
CA ALA A 118 6.76 9.29 3.57
C ALA A 118 5.88 9.73 2.39
N GLY A 119 4.71 10.29 2.69
CA GLY A 119 3.83 10.88 1.68
C GLY A 119 4.24 12.32 1.41
N LEU A 120 4.97 12.55 0.33
CA LEU A 120 5.48 13.87 -0.04
C LEU A 120 4.55 14.56 -1.05
N GLU A 121 4.87 15.81 -1.41
CA GLU A 121 3.98 16.70 -2.18
C GLU A 121 3.66 16.20 -3.59
N HIS A 122 4.69 15.77 -4.34
CA HIS A 122 4.50 15.25 -5.68
C HIS A 122 4.30 13.74 -5.59
N ARG A 123 3.21 13.25 -6.12
CA ARG A 123 2.79 11.85 -6.00
C ARG A 123 2.54 11.24 -7.37
N GLY A 124 2.94 9.99 -7.49
CA GLY A 124 2.60 9.16 -8.63
C GLY A 124 2.05 7.82 -8.14
N VAL A 125 0.99 7.36 -8.78
CA VAL A 125 0.40 6.04 -8.51
C VAL A 125 0.44 5.26 -9.81
N VAL A 126 1.00 4.05 -9.73
CA VAL A 126 1.01 3.10 -10.84
C VAL A 126 0.04 1.98 -10.48
N VAL A 127 -0.96 1.76 -11.33
CA VAL A 127 -1.96 0.69 -11.15
C VAL A 127 -1.75 -0.35 -12.26
N GLY A 128 -1.72 -1.61 -11.89
CA GLY A 128 -1.60 -2.72 -12.83
C GLY A 128 -2.07 -4.02 -12.21
N VAL A 129 -2.47 -4.98 -13.03
CA VAL A 129 -2.95 -6.28 -12.57
C VAL A 129 -1.81 -7.30 -12.42
N ASP A 130 -0.65 -6.98 -12.99
CA ASP A 130 0.52 -7.84 -12.94
C ASP A 130 1.81 -7.01 -12.83
N ARG A 131 2.91 -7.72 -12.59
CA ARG A 131 4.23 -7.10 -12.42
C ARG A 131 4.71 -6.36 -13.66
N GLU A 132 4.42 -6.87 -14.84
CA GLU A 132 4.86 -6.27 -16.12
C GLU A 132 4.22 -4.90 -16.31
N GLN A 133 2.91 -4.79 -16.10
CA GLN A 133 2.20 -3.53 -16.18
C GLN A 133 2.71 -2.52 -15.14
N LEU A 134 2.96 -2.99 -13.92
CA LEU A 134 3.47 -2.12 -12.85
C LEU A 134 4.88 -1.60 -13.16
N LEU A 135 5.76 -2.45 -13.70
CA LEU A 135 7.11 -2.02 -14.13
C LEU A 135 7.04 -1.07 -15.33
N GLY A 136 6.16 -1.35 -16.29
CA GLY A 136 5.91 -0.46 -17.42
C GLY A 136 5.38 0.91 -16.97
N GLY A 137 4.48 0.91 -15.99
CA GLY A 137 3.98 2.14 -15.39
C GLY A 137 5.07 2.95 -14.68
N LEU A 138 5.98 2.27 -13.95
CA LEU A 138 7.14 2.95 -13.32
C LEU A 138 8.06 3.57 -14.39
N ALA A 139 8.28 2.87 -15.50
CA ALA A 139 9.07 3.40 -16.62
C ALA A 139 8.41 4.64 -17.23
N GLY A 140 7.08 4.59 -17.43
CA GLY A 140 6.30 5.75 -17.87
C GLY A 140 6.39 6.92 -16.91
N LEU A 141 6.24 6.66 -15.61
CA LEU A 141 6.37 7.69 -14.58
C LEU A 141 7.79 8.30 -14.56
N ALA A 142 8.81 7.46 -14.75
CA ALA A 142 10.21 7.90 -14.78
C ALA A 142 10.50 8.85 -15.96
N THR A 143 9.93 8.56 -17.13
CA THR A 143 10.11 9.38 -18.33
C THR A 143 9.14 10.58 -18.40
N GLY A 144 8.07 10.55 -17.59
CA GLY A 144 7.01 11.54 -17.66
C GLY A 144 6.07 11.35 -18.83
N SER A 145 6.06 10.14 -19.39
CA SER A 145 5.19 9.80 -20.54
C SER A 145 3.79 9.46 -20.06
N ALA A 146 2.78 9.86 -20.83
CA ALA A 146 1.40 9.44 -20.59
C ALA A 146 1.30 7.92 -20.77
N THR A 147 1.04 7.21 -19.70
CA THR A 147 1.04 5.75 -19.67
C THR A 147 -0.26 5.27 -18.99
N PRO A 148 -0.99 4.33 -19.60
CA PRO A 148 -2.17 3.76 -18.96
C PRO A 148 -1.84 3.23 -17.56
N GLY A 149 -2.75 3.46 -16.60
CA GLY A 149 -2.54 3.05 -15.23
C GLY A 149 -1.62 3.94 -14.42
N VAL A 150 -1.11 5.04 -14.98
CA VAL A 150 -0.26 6.00 -14.25
C VAL A 150 -1.04 7.29 -14.00
N VAL A 151 -1.13 7.67 -12.73
CA VAL A 151 -1.74 8.93 -12.31
C VAL A 151 -0.70 9.73 -11.53
N THR A 152 -0.54 11.00 -11.86
CA THR A 152 0.37 11.90 -11.13
C THR A 152 -0.42 13.10 -10.61
N GLY A 153 0.04 13.63 -9.49
CA GLY A 153 -0.58 14.79 -8.90
C GLY A 153 0.33 15.47 -7.89
N ARG A 154 -0.11 16.63 -7.43
CA ARG A 154 0.55 17.37 -6.35
C ARG A 154 -0.46 17.66 -5.27
N VAL A 155 -0.05 17.49 -4.02
CA VAL A 155 -0.87 17.90 -2.87
C VAL A 155 -1.00 19.42 -2.90
N ALA A 156 -2.21 19.89 -3.11
CA ALA A 156 -2.48 21.32 -3.27
C ALA A 156 -2.70 22.02 -1.92
N SER A 157 -3.46 21.38 -1.04
CA SER A 157 -3.77 21.92 0.29
C SER A 157 -4.30 20.82 1.20
N GLU A 158 -4.28 21.07 2.49
CA GLU A 158 -5.04 20.27 3.45
C GLU A 158 -6.52 20.60 3.31
N GLY A 159 -7.34 19.60 3.24
CA GLY A 159 -8.78 19.78 3.11
C GLY A 159 -9.55 18.53 3.54
N LYS A 160 -10.85 18.64 3.57
CA LYS A 160 -11.73 17.50 3.86
C LYS A 160 -11.91 16.65 2.61
N THR A 161 -11.98 15.36 2.78
CA THR A 161 -12.35 14.44 1.71
C THR A 161 -13.86 14.50 1.49
N ALA A 162 -14.29 14.62 0.24
CA ALA A 162 -15.69 14.55 -0.13
C ALA A 162 -15.92 13.37 -1.07
N PHE A 163 -16.88 12.52 -0.75
CA PHE A 163 -17.32 11.44 -1.62
C PHE A 163 -18.46 11.97 -2.50
N VAL A 164 -18.33 11.81 -3.80
CA VAL A 164 -19.34 12.24 -4.76
C VAL A 164 -19.95 11.00 -5.41
N PHE A 165 -21.25 10.84 -5.25
CA PHE A 165 -22.00 9.72 -5.80
C PHE A 165 -22.72 10.16 -7.08
N ALA A 166 -22.35 9.52 -8.18
CA ALA A 166 -22.95 9.83 -9.48
C ALA A 166 -24.39 9.30 -9.56
N GLY A 167 -25.20 9.90 -10.43
CA GLY A 167 -26.50 9.35 -10.79
C GLY A 167 -26.38 8.21 -11.80
N GLN A 168 -27.50 7.79 -12.38
CA GLN A 168 -27.53 6.74 -13.40
C GLN A 168 -26.75 7.18 -14.66
N GLY A 169 -26.26 6.19 -15.40
CA GLY A 169 -25.47 6.38 -16.62
C GLY A 169 -24.07 5.76 -16.54
N GLY A 170 -23.60 5.44 -15.32
CA GLY A 170 -22.31 4.82 -15.11
C GLY A 170 -22.35 3.29 -14.88
N GLN A 171 -23.51 2.67 -15.09
CA GLN A 171 -23.67 1.22 -14.88
C GLN A 171 -23.15 0.42 -16.10
N TRP A 172 -22.65 -0.77 -15.81
CA TRP A 172 -22.21 -1.73 -16.85
C TRP A 172 -22.45 -3.18 -16.36
N PRO A 173 -22.49 -4.16 -17.28
CA PRO A 173 -22.70 -5.56 -16.90
C PRO A 173 -21.63 -6.06 -15.94
N ALA A 174 -22.04 -6.81 -14.94
CA ALA A 174 -21.17 -7.38 -13.89
C ALA A 174 -20.41 -6.33 -13.06
N MET A 175 -20.90 -5.07 -13.07
CA MET A 175 -20.36 -4.01 -12.22
C MET A 175 -20.33 -4.49 -10.76
N ALA A 176 -19.18 -4.30 -10.10
CA ALA A 176 -18.96 -4.65 -8.69
C ALA A 176 -18.75 -6.15 -8.38
N VAL A 177 -18.95 -7.07 -9.33
CA VAL A 177 -18.82 -8.53 -9.07
C VAL A 177 -17.41 -8.85 -8.58
N ALA A 178 -16.37 -8.33 -9.23
CA ALA A 178 -14.98 -8.58 -8.83
C ALA A 178 -14.70 -8.10 -7.39
N LEU A 179 -15.22 -6.92 -7.02
CA LEU A 179 -15.11 -6.40 -5.64
C LEU A 179 -15.90 -7.24 -4.66
N TRP A 180 -17.08 -7.68 -5.05
CA TRP A 180 -17.92 -8.54 -4.20
C TRP A 180 -17.20 -9.85 -3.87
N ASP A 181 -16.45 -10.40 -4.82
CA ASP A 181 -15.75 -11.67 -4.64
C ASP A 181 -14.42 -11.51 -3.88
N CYS A 182 -13.75 -10.37 -3.99
CA CYS A 182 -12.42 -10.20 -3.40
C CYS A 182 -12.37 -9.36 -2.13
N SER A 183 -13.40 -8.52 -1.86
CA SER A 183 -13.44 -7.64 -0.69
C SER A 183 -14.53 -8.06 0.30
N PRO A 184 -14.16 -8.66 1.45
CA PRO A 184 -15.15 -9.02 2.46
C PRO A 184 -15.96 -7.84 2.99
N VAL A 185 -15.34 -6.66 3.12
CA VAL A 185 -16.01 -5.43 3.58
C VAL A 185 -17.08 -5.01 2.57
N PHE A 186 -16.70 -4.93 1.28
CA PHE A 186 -17.63 -4.58 0.20
C PHE A 186 -18.78 -5.59 0.12
N ALA A 187 -18.45 -6.87 0.18
CA ALA A 187 -19.46 -7.95 0.14
C ALA A 187 -20.47 -7.87 1.31
N ALA A 188 -19.98 -7.56 2.52
CA ALA A 188 -20.83 -7.40 3.69
C ALA A 188 -21.79 -6.23 3.52
N GLN A 189 -21.30 -5.10 3.02
CA GLN A 189 -22.13 -3.92 2.76
C GLN A 189 -23.17 -4.19 1.66
N MET A 190 -22.76 -4.83 0.58
CA MET A 190 -23.70 -5.21 -0.51
C MET A 190 -24.82 -6.12 0.00
N ARG A 191 -24.48 -7.09 0.85
CA ARG A 191 -25.51 -7.98 1.47
C ARG A 191 -26.42 -7.19 2.39
N ALA A 192 -25.90 -6.32 3.21
CA ALA A 192 -26.72 -5.45 4.06
C ALA A 192 -27.63 -4.52 3.23
N UNK A 193 -27.15 -3.95 2.06
CA UNK A 193 -27.81 -3.19 1.25
C UNK A 193 -28.83 -3.88 0.65
N GLY A 194 -28.66 -5.23 0.23
CA GLY A 194 -29.71 -6.10 -0.33
C GLY A 194 -30.80 -6.49 0.65
N GLN A 195 -30.44 -6.83 1.87
CA GLN A 195 -31.42 -7.14 2.92
C GLN A 195 -32.35 -5.95 3.20
N ALA A 196 -31.82 -4.75 3.23
CA ALA A 196 -32.60 -3.54 3.48
C ALA A 196 -33.55 -3.23 2.32
N LEU A 197 -33.16 -3.55 1.09
CA LEU A 197 -33.99 -3.34 -0.11
C LEU A 197 -35.08 -4.40 -0.26
N ALA A 198 -34.84 -5.61 0.20
CA ALA A 198 -35.72 -6.76 -0.04
C ALA A 198 -37.23 -6.54 0.27
N PRO A 199 -37.62 -5.81 1.35
CA PRO A 199 -39.05 -5.55 1.59
C PRO A 199 -39.72 -4.61 0.58
N TYR A 200 -38.93 -3.89 -0.22
CA TYR A 200 -39.44 -2.80 -1.08
C TYR A 200 -39.35 -3.15 -2.57
N VAL A 201 -38.66 -4.25 -2.93
CA VAL A 201 -38.42 -4.60 -4.33
C VAL A 201 -38.78 -6.09 -4.57
N GLY A 202 -39.15 -6.42 -5.79
CA GLY A 202 -39.46 -7.79 -6.18
C GLY A 202 -38.29 -8.55 -6.83
N TRP A 203 -37.03 -8.10 -6.52
CA TRP A 203 -35.82 -8.67 -7.11
C TRP A 203 -34.69 -8.70 -6.08
N SER A 204 -33.72 -9.56 -6.29
CA SER A 204 -32.54 -9.70 -5.42
C SER A 204 -31.40 -8.84 -5.94
N LEU A 205 -30.79 -8.02 -5.08
CA LEU A 205 -29.64 -7.20 -5.45
C LEU A 205 -28.48 -8.07 -5.96
N GLU A 206 -28.22 -9.18 -5.29
CA GLU A 206 -27.13 -10.09 -5.68
C GLU A 206 -27.42 -10.73 -7.04
N GLU A 207 -28.65 -11.20 -7.27
CA GLU A 207 -29.03 -11.79 -8.56
C GLU A 207 -28.95 -10.80 -9.71
N VAL A 208 -29.36 -9.56 -9.47
CA VAL A 208 -29.31 -8.48 -10.47
C VAL A 208 -27.86 -8.16 -10.84
N VAL A 209 -27.00 -7.97 -9.85
CA VAL A 209 -25.60 -7.56 -10.09
C VAL A 209 -24.78 -8.72 -10.68
N ARG A 210 -25.01 -9.96 -10.24
CA ARG A 210 -24.27 -11.15 -10.70
C ARG A 210 -24.87 -11.79 -11.95
N GLY A 211 -26.13 -11.49 -12.24
CA GLY A 211 -26.81 -12.05 -13.40
C GLY A 211 -26.15 -11.59 -14.71
N GLY A 212 -26.08 -12.49 -15.69
CA GLY A 212 -25.54 -12.17 -17.00
C GLY A 212 -26.45 -11.34 -17.88
N ASP A 213 -27.69 -11.17 -17.46
CA ASP A 213 -28.70 -10.43 -18.23
C ASP A 213 -28.57 -8.92 -18.03
N GLU A 214 -28.69 -8.19 -19.11
CA GLU A 214 -28.53 -6.73 -19.10
C GLU A 214 -29.87 -5.96 -18.94
N TRP A 215 -30.98 -6.67 -18.72
CA TRP A 215 -32.33 -6.09 -18.65
C TRP A 215 -32.44 -4.96 -17.60
N TRP A 216 -31.70 -5.12 -16.50
CA TRP A 216 -31.75 -4.16 -15.40
C TRP A 216 -31.06 -2.84 -15.69
N LEU A 217 -30.12 -2.82 -16.65
CA LEU A 217 -29.32 -1.64 -16.98
C LEU A 217 -30.16 -0.49 -17.55
N SER A 218 -31.33 -0.81 -18.12
CA SER A 218 -32.26 0.17 -18.70
C SER A 218 -33.48 0.46 -17.83
N ARG A 219 -33.61 -0.23 -16.69
CA ARG A 219 -34.77 -0.09 -15.80
C ARG A 219 -34.42 0.78 -14.59
N VAL A 220 -34.92 2.02 -14.59
CA VAL A 220 -34.61 3.04 -13.58
C VAL A 220 -34.89 2.55 -12.16
N GLU A 221 -36.01 1.82 -11.98
CA GLU A 221 -36.44 1.26 -10.68
C GLU A 221 -35.51 0.17 -10.15
N VAL A 222 -34.58 -0.33 -10.98
CA VAL A 222 -33.57 -1.33 -10.58
C VAL A 222 -32.17 -0.69 -10.56
N VAL A 223 -31.85 0.08 -11.60
CA VAL A 223 -30.53 0.72 -11.75
C VAL A 223 -30.21 1.64 -10.58
N GLN A 224 -31.17 2.49 -10.16
CA GLN A 224 -30.90 3.48 -9.11
C GLN A 224 -30.59 2.82 -7.77
N PRO A 225 -31.40 1.87 -7.26
CA PRO A 225 -31.04 1.20 -6.01
C PRO A 225 -29.75 0.35 -6.13
N ALA A 226 -29.51 -0.28 -7.28
CA ALA A 226 -28.30 -1.07 -7.50
C ALA A 226 -27.04 -0.18 -7.48
N LEU A 227 -27.07 0.96 -8.20
CA LEU A 227 -25.98 1.95 -8.18
C LEU A 227 -25.76 2.51 -6.77
N PHE A 228 -26.82 2.86 -6.07
CA PHE A 228 -26.76 3.34 -4.69
C PHE A 228 -26.02 2.30 -3.81
N ALA A 229 -26.42 1.02 -3.91
CA ALA A 229 -25.82 -0.05 -3.13
C ALA A 229 -24.32 -0.18 -3.43
N VAL A 230 -23.93 -0.16 -4.69
CA VAL A 230 -22.51 -0.24 -5.10
C VAL A 230 -21.72 0.94 -4.55
N MET A 231 -22.22 2.16 -4.73
CA MET A 231 -21.51 3.39 -4.33
C MET A 231 -21.34 3.48 -2.80
N VAL A 232 -22.38 3.17 -2.05
CA VAL A 232 -22.33 3.17 -0.58
C VAL A 232 -21.38 2.06 -0.08
N SER A 233 -21.37 0.91 -0.75
CA SER A 233 -20.45 -0.18 -0.39
C SER A 233 -18.99 0.16 -0.67
N LEU A 234 -18.72 0.98 -1.70
CA LEU A 234 -17.37 1.51 -1.98
C LEU A 234 -16.90 2.47 -0.88
N ASP A 235 -17.80 3.34 -0.41
CA ASP A 235 -17.51 4.28 0.68
C ASP A 235 -17.17 3.53 1.98
N GLY A 236 -17.95 2.51 2.32
CA GLY A 236 -17.71 1.67 3.50
C GLY A 236 -16.34 0.99 3.48
N GLY A 237 -15.80 0.66 2.32
CA GLY A 237 -14.46 0.11 2.16
C GLY A 237 -13.34 1.13 2.32
N GLY A 238 -13.65 2.40 2.15
CA GLY A 238 -12.66 3.49 2.27
C GLY A 238 -12.52 4.07 3.68
N ALA A 239 -13.43 3.71 4.59
CA ALA A 239 -13.47 4.24 5.96
C ALA A 239 -12.83 3.31 7.01
N ALA A 240 -12.28 2.16 6.60
CA ALA A 240 -11.68 1.15 7.48
C ALA A 240 -10.15 1.24 7.58
#